data_b0b3ac3f8be0749c0d315b694c02d4e5
#
_entry.id   b0b3ac3f8be0749c0d315b694c02d4e5
#
_cell.length_a   1.000
_cell.length_b   1.000
_cell.length_c   1.000
_cell.angle_alpha   90.00
_cell.angle_beta   90.00
_cell.angle_gamma   90.00
#
_symmetry.space_group_name_H-M   'P 1'
#
loop_
_entity.id
_entity.type
_entity.pdbx_description
1 polymer ?
#
loop_
_entity_poly.entity_id
_entity_poly.type
_entity_poly.pdbx_seq_one_letter_code
_entity_poly.pdbx_strand_id
1 'polypeptide(L)'
;MKKVKIILITCVLYFFVYTIQLVIIHKFINPIVTPLMITRCIDGVFETGSFRGVHKNWVSMDAISPNMVKAVMASEDQKFLEHHGFDWTAINKAMKYNRTKKGKKVHGASTISQQTAKNVFLWQSRTWIRKGLEVYFTFMIELFWSKERIMEVYLNVIETGNGVYGVEAASRKYFKK
;
A
#
# COMPACT_ATOMS: atom_id res chain seq x y z
N MET A 1 -36.02 -2.09 16.89
CA MET A 1 -35.04 -3.12 16.52
C MET A 1 -34.96 -3.37 14.99
N LYS A 2 -36.07 -3.61 14.26
CA LYS A 2 -36.03 -3.90 12.80
C LYS A 2 -35.39 -2.76 11.99
N LYS A 3 -35.75 -1.47 12.24
CA LYS A 3 -35.17 -0.31 11.52
C LYS A 3 -33.63 -0.20 11.71
N VAL A 4 -33.11 -0.41 12.92
CA VAL A 4 -31.67 -0.35 13.21
C VAL A 4 -30.93 -1.46 12.47
N LYS A 5 -31.50 -2.68 12.43
CA LYS A 5 -30.90 -3.81 11.68
C LYS A 5 -30.84 -3.50 10.16
N ILE A 6 -31.91 -2.92 9.60
CA ILE A 6 -31.93 -2.53 8.18
C ILE A 6 -30.84 -1.49 7.90
N ILE A 7 -30.74 -0.43 8.72
CA ILE A 7 -29.72 0.61 8.55
C ILE A 7 -28.32 -0.01 8.58
N LEU A 8 -28.05 -0.89 9.55
CA LEU A 8 -26.73 -1.53 9.68
C LEU A 8 -26.38 -2.36 8.44
N ILE A 9 -27.33 -3.17 7.95
CA ILE A 9 -27.15 -3.96 6.72
C ILE A 9 -26.89 -3.05 5.52
N THR A 10 -27.67 -1.98 5.38
CA THR A 10 -27.49 -1.01 4.28
C THR A 10 -26.12 -0.34 4.34
N CYS A 11 -25.64 0.07 5.52
CA CYS A 11 -24.30 0.63 5.68
C CYS A 11 -23.20 -0.36 5.29
N VAL A 12 -23.34 -1.63 5.68
CA VAL A 12 -22.37 -2.67 5.32
C VAL A 12 -22.37 -2.92 3.81
N LEU A 13 -23.53 -3.02 3.18
CA LEU A 13 -23.63 -3.19 1.73
C LEU A 13 -23.05 -1.99 0.98
N TYR A 14 -23.34 -0.78 1.44
CA TYR A 14 -22.77 0.46 0.87
C TYR A 14 -21.25 0.48 0.97
N PHE A 15 -20.69 0.07 2.11
CA PHE A 15 -19.25 -0.03 2.30
C PHE A 15 -18.61 -0.95 1.24
N PHE A 16 -19.16 -2.16 1.04
CA PHE A 16 -18.59 -3.09 0.06
C PHE A 16 -18.74 -2.57 -1.37
N VAL A 17 -19.90 -2.06 -1.74
CA VAL A 17 -20.13 -1.50 -3.09
C VAL A 17 -19.16 -0.35 -3.36
N TYR A 18 -19.02 0.58 -2.41
CA TYR A 18 -18.14 1.73 -2.54
C TYR A 18 -16.67 1.31 -2.68
N THR A 19 -16.19 0.41 -1.82
CA THR A 19 -14.78 -0.03 -1.83
C THR A 19 -14.45 -0.85 -3.08
N ILE A 20 -15.37 -1.68 -3.57
CA ILE A 20 -15.20 -2.40 -4.84
C ILE A 20 -15.10 -1.41 -6.01
N GLN A 21 -16.00 -0.43 -6.07
CA GLN A 21 -15.94 0.62 -7.10
C GLN A 21 -14.61 1.37 -7.05
N LEU A 22 -14.13 1.74 -5.86
CA LEU A 22 -12.86 2.43 -5.68
C LEU A 22 -11.67 1.59 -6.21
N VAL A 23 -11.65 0.30 -5.92
CA VAL A 23 -10.62 -0.62 -6.44
C VAL A 23 -10.68 -0.72 -7.96
N ILE A 24 -11.89 -0.85 -8.54
CA ILE A 24 -12.07 -0.92 -9.99
C ILE A 24 -11.64 0.40 -10.67
N ILE A 25 -11.99 1.54 -10.10
CA ILE A 25 -11.56 2.85 -10.61
C ILE A 25 -10.03 2.93 -10.66
N HIS A 26 -9.35 2.55 -9.59
CA HIS A 26 -7.89 2.61 -9.54
C HIS A 26 -7.17 1.51 -10.34
N LYS A 27 -7.90 0.55 -10.89
CA LYS A 27 -7.38 -0.33 -11.94
C LYS A 27 -6.98 0.46 -13.18
N PHE A 28 -7.75 1.49 -13.55
CA PHE A 28 -7.60 2.25 -14.79
C PHE A 28 -7.11 3.68 -14.56
N ILE A 29 -7.47 4.28 -13.43
CA ILE A 29 -7.15 5.67 -13.10
C ILE A 29 -6.03 5.69 -12.04
N ASN A 30 -5.00 6.46 -12.32
CA ASN A 30 -3.87 6.60 -11.42
C ASN A 30 -4.26 7.39 -10.17
N PRO A 31 -3.98 6.89 -8.94
CA PRO A 31 -4.25 7.64 -7.73
C PRO A 31 -3.38 8.92 -7.69
N ILE A 32 -4.02 10.08 -7.72
CA ILE A 32 -3.33 11.39 -7.68
C ILE A 32 -2.82 11.64 -6.27
N VAL A 33 -3.70 11.48 -5.28
CA VAL A 33 -3.41 11.63 -3.85
C VAL A 33 -3.93 10.40 -3.13
N THR A 34 -3.19 9.91 -2.15
CA THR A 34 -3.58 8.74 -1.35
C THR A 34 -3.83 9.14 0.11
N PRO A 35 -4.62 8.38 0.88
CA PRO A 35 -4.79 8.61 2.31
C PRO A 35 -3.45 8.66 3.07
N LEU A 36 -2.46 7.88 2.64
CA LEU A 36 -1.10 7.95 3.19
C LEU A 36 -0.49 9.35 3.03
N MET A 37 -0.58 9.95 1.84
CA MET A 37 -0.04 11.28 1.56
C MET A 37 -0.72 12.34 2.42
N ILE A 38 -2.06 12.27 2.53
CA ILE A 38 -2.85 13.19 3.35
C ILE A 38 -2.44 13.09 4.83
N THR A 39 -2.38 11.87 5.39
CA THR A 39 -2.00 11.69 6.79
C THR A 39 -0.59 12.17 7.06
N ARG A 40 0.37 11.94 6.15
CA ARG A 40 1.74 12.46 6.28
C ARG A 40 1.84 13.97 6.25
N CYS A 41 1.02 14.64 5.43
CA CYS A 41 0.93 16.11 5.43
C CYS A 41 0.40 16.64 6.77
N ILE A 42 -0.64 16.01 7.29
CA ILE A 42 -1.25 16.35 8.58
C ILE A 42 -0.25 16.12 9.72
N ASP A 43 0.37 14.94 9.78
CA ASP A 43 1.39 14.60 10.77
C ASP A 43 2.54 15.62 10.75
N GLY A 44 2.97 16.06 9.56
CA GLY A 44 4.00 17.08 9.41
C GLY A 44 3.66 18.40 10.09
N VAL A 45 2.42 18.85 9.96
CA VAL A 45 1.95 20.09 10.61
C VAL A 45 1.98 19.94 12.14
N PHE A 46 1.51 18.80 12.66
CA PHE A 46 1.45 18.57 14.11
C PHE A 46 2.82 18.28 14.75
N GLU A 47 3.71 17.58 14.05
CA GLU A 47 5.02 17.19 14.60
C GLU A 47 6.08 18.29 14.47
N THR A 48 6.09 19.02 13.36
CA THR A 48 7.16 19.96 13.03
C THR A 48 6.69 21.40 12.83
N GLY A 49 5.37 21.67 12.96
CA GLY A 49 4.78 22.98 12.68
C GLY A 49 4.85 23.39 11.21
N SER A 50 5.30 22.49 10.32
CA SER A 50 5.48 22.81 8.90
C SER A 50 4.73 21.81 8.01
N PHE A 51 4.16 22.34 6.92
CA PHE A 51 3.50 21.51 5.90
C PHE A 51 4.53 20.66 5.16
N ARG A 52 4.37 19.34 5.21
CA ARG A 52 5.16 18.42 4.38
C ARG A 52 4.58 18.40 2.97
N GLY A 53 5.30 18.95 2.02
CA GLY A 53 4.90 18.91 0.61
C GLY A 53 4.77 17.48 0.09
N VAL A 54 3.93 17.28 -0.94
CA VAL A 54 3.84 16.01 -1.68
C VAL A 54 4.58 16.16 -3.00
N HIS A 55 5.74 15.54 -3.10
CA HIS A 55 6.50 15.45 -4.35
C HIS A 55 6.26 14.09 -4.97
N LYS A 56 5.46 14.06 -6.04
CA LYS A 56 5.08 12.85 -6.75
C LYS A 56 4.98 13.14 -8.24
N ASN A 57 5.66 12.33 -9.03
CA ASN A 57 5.56 12.32 -10.48
C ASN A 57 5.21 10.89 -10.91
N TRP A 58 4.04 10.73 -11.52
CA TRP A 58 3.62 9.43 -12.02
C TRP A 58 4.38 9.10 -13.29
N VAL A 59 4.86 7.85 -13.38
CA VAL A 59 5.45 7.26 -14.58
C VAL A 59 4.77 5.93 -14.89
N SER A 60 4.53 5.65 -16.18
CA SER A 60 4.00 4.37 -16.62
C SER A 60 5.03 3.26 -16.41
N MET A 61 4.56 2.02 -16.34
CA MET A 61 5.42 0.85 -16.14
C MET A 61 6.50 0.75 -17.23
N ASP A 62 6.18 1.10 -18.47
CA ASP A 62 7.10 1.09 -19.62
C ASP A 62 8.28 2.08 -19.47
N ALA A 63 8.06 3.17 -18.72
CA ALA A 63 9.10 4.17 -18.45
C ALA A 63 9.95 3.84 -17.20
N ILE A 64 9.58 2.81 -16.44
CA ILE A 64 10.34 2.35 -15.27
C ILE A 64 11.37 1.30 -15.70
N SER A 65 12.62 1.48 -15.29
CA SER A 65 13.67 0.51 -15.58
C SER A 65 13.31 -0.89 -15.09
N PRO A 66 13.41 -1.94 -15.91
CA PRO A 66 13.22 -3.32 -15.48
C PRO A 66 14.15 -3.73 -14.32
N ASN A 67 15.32 -3.11 -14.21
CA ASN A 67 16.23 -3.35 -13.09
C ASN A 67 15.69 -2.81 -11.76
N MET A 68 14.93 -1.70 -11.79
CA MET A 68 14.24 -1.18 -10.61
C MET A 68 13.16 -2.19 -10.14
N VAL A 69 12.37 -2.72 -11.05
CA VAL A 69 11.34 -3.73 -10.74
C VAL A 69 11.98 -4.97 -10.10
N LYS A 70 13.07 -5.48 -10.71
CA LYS A 70 13.81 -6.64 -10.18
C LYS A 70 14.40 -6.36 -8.79
N ALA A 71 14.98 -5.17 -8.58
CA ALA A 71 15.57 -4.78 -7.30
C ALA A 71 14.51 -4.70 -6.19
N VAL A 72 13.35 -4.12 -6.50
CA VAL A 72 12.23 -4.03 -5.56
C VAL A 72 11.67 -5.42 -5.24
N MET A 73 11.46 -6.27 -6.24
CA MET A 73 11.03 -7.66 -5.99
C MET A 73 12.05 -8.41 -5.13
N ALA A 74 13.33 -8.27 -5.40
CA ALA A 74 14.38 -8.95 -4.64
C ALA A 74 14.46 -8.49 -3.18
N SER A 75 14.19 -7.22 -2.91
CA SER A 75 14.29 -6.63 -1.57
C SER A 75 13.02 -6.77 -0.75
N GLU A 76 11.85 -6.60 -1.36
CA GLU A 76 10.57 -6.50 -0.67
C GLU A 76 9.74 -7.78 -0.74
N ASP A 77 9.76 -8.48 -1.89
CA ASP A 77 8.85 -9.60 -2.12
C ASP A 77 9.34 -10.50 -3.25
N GLN A 78 10.28 -11.40 -2.94
CA GLN A 78 10.94 -12.26 -3.93
C GLN A 78 9.96 -13.17 -4.70
N LYS A 79 8.81 -13.46 -4.10
CA LYS A 79 7.77 -14.33 -4.68
C LYS A 79 6.56 -13.57 -5.18
N PHE A 80 6.69 -12.27 -5.45
CA PHE A 80 5.57 -11.42 -5.86
C PHE A 80 4.74 -11.99 -7.01
N LEU A 81 5.39 -12.61 -7.99
CA LEU A 81 4.71 -13.19 -9.16
C LEU A 81 4.08 -14.57 -8.90
N GLU A 82 4.44 -15.23 -7.79
CA GLU A 82 4.01 -16.60 -7.48
C GLU A 82 2.78 -16.65 -6.57
N HIS A 83 2.62 -15.67 -5.67
CA HIS A 83 1.52 -15.66 -4.71
C HIS A 83 0.39 -14.71 -5.10
N HIS A 84 -0.77 -14.89 -4.50
CA HIS A 84 -1.95 -14.05 -4.66
C HIS A 84 -2.14 -13.14 -3.43
N GLY A 85 -1.26 -12.18 -3.27
CA GLY A 85 -1.31 -11.14 -2.24
C GLY A 85 -0.62 -11.49 -0.91
N PHE A 86 -0.44 -12.77 -0.58
CA PHE A 86 0.14 -13.20 0.70
C PHE A 86 1.20 -14.28 0.51
N ASP A 87 2.44 -14.01 0.91
CA ASP A 87 3.48 -15.04 1.02
C ASP A 87 3.38 -15.75 2.38
N TRP A 88 2.61 -16.84 2.42
CA TRP A 88 2.43 -17.64 3.62
C TRP A 88 3.74 -18.24 4.15
N THR A 89 4.71 -18.49 3.27
CA THR A 89 6.03 -19.00 3.65
C THR A 89 6.81 -17.93 4.41
N ALA A 90 6.86 -16.71 3.87
CA ALA A 90 7.51 -15.58 4.53
C ALA A 90 6.81 -15.19 5.85
N ILE A 91 5.46 -15.19 5.88
CA ILE A 91 4.67 -14.95 7.08
C ILE A 91 5.03 -15.96 8.19
N ASN A 92 5.05 -17.26 7.87
CA ASN A 92 5.40 -18.30 8.84
C ASN A 92 6.84 -18.18 9.33
N LYS A 93 7.80 -17.85 8.46
CA LYS A 93 9.20 -17.61 8.83
C LYS A 93 9.31 -16.41 9.78
N ALA A 94 8.65 -15.29 9.44
CA ALA A 94 8.65 -14.09 10.27
C ALA A 94 8.01 -14.35 11.64
N MET A 95 6.88 -15.06 11.70
CA MET A 95 6.24 -15.43 12.97
C MET A 95 7.15 -16.29 13.86
N LYS A 96 7.82 -17.32 13.30
CA LYS A 96 8.77 -18.15 14.04
C LYS A 96 9.94 -17.32 14.58
N TYR A 97 10.54 -16.47 13.71
CA TYR A 97 11.62 -15.58 14.12
C TYR A 97 11.21 -14.62 15.23
N ASN A 98 10.06 -13.97 15.10
CA ASN A 98 9.59 -12.99 16.06
C ASN A 98 9.29 -13.62 17.44
N ARG A 99 8.82 -14.88 17.48
CA ARG A 99 8.65 -15.63 18.73
C ARG A 99 9.97 -15.89 19.44
N THR A 100 11.04 -16.22 18.72
CA THR A 100 12.34 -16.56 19.30
C THR A 100 13.12 -15.35 19.81
N LYS A 101 12.93 -14.17 19.17
CA LYS A 101 13.72 -12.95 19.49
C LYS A 101 13.09 -12.05 20.55
N LYS A 102 11.98 -12.46 21.20
CA LYS A 102 11.31 -11.73 22.30
C LYS A 102 11.21 -10.21 22.06
N GLY A 103 10.88 -9.78 20.85
CA GLY A 103 10.63 -8.37 20.51
C GLY A 103 11.86 -7.49 20.24
N LYS A 104 13.09 -8.02 20.32
CA LYS A 104 14.30 -7.20 20.07
C LYS A 104 14.45 -6.71 18.63
N LYS A 105 13.92 -7.42 17.65
CA LYS A 105 13.85 -7.00 16.25
C LYS A 105 12.71 -7.76 15.56
N VAL A 106 11.70 -7.04 15.10
CA VAL A 106 10.53 -7.63 14.44
C VAL A 106 10.80 -7.71 12.94
N HIS A 107 10.72 -8.92 12.38
CA HIS A 107 10.71 -9.11 10.94
C HIS A 107 9.29 -8.92 10.41
N GLY A 108 9.14 -8.05 9.42
CA GLY A 108 7.94 -7.92 8.61
C GLY A 108 7.91 -9.00 7.52
N ALA A 109 6.70 -9.33 7.06
CA ALA A 109 6.48 -10.20 5.91
C ALA A 109 5.34 -9.64 5.05
N SER A 110 5.25 -8.32 4.96
CA SER A 110 4.25 -7.66 4.11
C SER A 110 4.71 -7.68 2.67
N THR A 111 3.88 -8.19 1.79
CA THR A 111 4.11 -8.28 0.35
C THR A 111 3.96 -6.91 -0.34
N ILE A 112 4.42 -6.80 -1.58
CA ILE A 112 4.20 -5.62 -2.44
C ILE A 112 2.70 -5.33 -2.55
N SER A 113 1.86 -6.35 -2.73
CA SER A 113 0.40 -6.18 -2.80
C SER A 113 -0.18 -5.60 -1.50
N GLN A 114 0.25 -6.09 -0.34
CA GLN A 114 -0.19 -5.55 0.96
C GLN A 114 0.26 -4.10 1.16
N GLN A 115 1.49 -3.77 0.76
CA GLN A 115 2.00 -2.41 0.83
C GLN A 115 1.24 -1.47 -0.12
N THR A 116 0.92 -1.93 -1.34
CA THR A 116 0.11 -1.18 -2.31
C THR A 116 -1.28 -0.91 -1.75
N ALA A 117 -1.98 -1.94 -1.28
CA ALA A 117 -3.31 -1.82 -0.68
C ALA A 117 -3.32 -0.82 0.49
N LYS A 118 -2.35 -0.93 1.39
CA LYS A 118 -2.18 0.00 2.51
C LYS A 118 -1.97 1.43 2.03
N ASN A 119 -1.06 1.66 1.09
CA ASN A 119 -0.67 3.01 0.69
C ASN A 119 -1.75 3.72 -0.13
N VAL A 120 -2.53 2.98 -0.93
CA VAL A 120 -3.57 3.53 -1.80
C VAL A 120 -4.89 3.77 -1.08
N PHE A 121 -5.29 2.86 -0.16
CA PHE A 121 -6.66 2.86 0.38
C PHE A 121 -6.74 3.16 1.86
N LEU A 122 -5.62 3.12 2.62
CA LEU A 122 -5.66 3.19 4.07
C LEU A 122 -4.77 4.31 4.62
N TRP A 123 -5.04 4.64 5.87
CA TRP A 123 -4.29 5.62 6.67
C TRP A 123 -3.16 4.97 7.45
N GLN A 124 -2.26 5.79 7.98
CA GLN A 124 -1.19 5.36 8.87
C GLN A 124 -1.75 5.09 10.28
N SER A 125 -1.78 3.84 10.68
CA SER A 125 -2.01 3.43 12.06
C SER A 125 -1.53 1.99 12.30
N ARG A 126 -1.37 1.61 13.57
CA ARG A 126 -0.97 0.24 13.97
C ARG A 126 -2.11 -0.47 14.69
N THR A 127 -3.34 -0.41 14.14
CA THR A 127 -4.52 -1.05 14.72
C THR A 127 -4.87 -2.35 13.99
N TRP A 128 -5.49 -3.28 14.69
CA TRP A 128 -5.98 -4.53 14.12
C TRP A 128 -7.07 -4.32 13.06
N ILE A 129 -7.90 -3.28 13.25
CA ILE A 129 -8.95 -2.90 12.28
C ILE A 129 -8.30 -2.50 10.96
N ARG A 130 -7.30 -1.61 11.01
CA ARG A 130 -6.56 -1.23 9.80
C ARG A 130 -5.88 -2.44 9.14
N LYS A 131 -5.31 -3.37 9.94
CA LYS A 131 -4.69 -4.59 9.38
C LYS A 131 -5.73 -5.51 8.73
N GLY A 132 -6.94 -5.61 9.28
CA GLY A 132 -8.04 -6.33 8.64
C GLY A 132 -8.47 -5.72 7.31
N LEU A 133 -8.56 -4.38 7.25
CA LEU A 133 -8.84 -3.66 6.01
C LEU A 133 -7.69 -3.81 4.99
N GLU A 134 -6.44 -3.86 5.42
CA GLU A 134 -5.30 -4.13 4.54
C GLU A 134 -5.43 -5.51 3.89
N VAL A 135 -5.78 -6.54 4.66
CA VAL A 135 -6.04 -7.89 4.13
C VAL A 135 -7.18 -7.85 3.10
N TYR A 136 -8.28 -7.18 3.42
CA TYR A 136 -9.42 -7.02 2.52
C TYR A 136 -9.02 -6.34 1.20
N PHE A 137 -8.38 -5.17 1.25
CA PHE A 137 -7.96 -4.47 0.04
C PHE A 137 -6.88 -5.21 -0.75
N THR A 138 -5.99 -5.95 -0.07
CA THR A 138 -5.00 -6.81 -0.73
C THR A 138 -5.69 -7.88 -1.56
N PHE A 139 -6.69 -8.56 -0.99
CA PHE A 139 -7.48 -9.54 -1.72
C PHE A 139 -8.18 -8.91 -2.92
N MET A 140 -8.78 -7.72 -2.75
CA MET A 140 -9.51 -7.02 -3.80
C MET A 140 -8.60 -6.59 -4.96
N ILE A 141 -7.41 -6.03 -4.69
CA ILE A 141 -6.50 -5.65 -5.78
C ILE A 141 -5.94 -6.88 -6.50
N GLU A 142 -5.65 -7.98 -5.81
CA GLU A 142 -5.21 -9.21 -6.46
C GLU A 142 -6.32 -9.86 -7.32
N LEU A 143 -7.57 -9.68 -6.94
CA LEU A 143 -8.71 -10.18 -7.72
C LEU A 143 -8.95 -9.35 -8.99
N PHE A 144 -8.80 -8.03 -8.93
CA PHE A 144 -9.19 -7.13 -10.02
C PHE A 144 -8.03 -6.59 -10.84
N TRP A 145 -6.81 -6.46 -10.28
CA TRP A 145 -5.65 -5.87 -10.97
C TRP A 145 -4.69 -6.96 -11.44
N SER A 146 -3.94 -6.65 -12.51
CA SER A 146 -2.78 -7.48 -12.88
C SER A 146 -1.60 -7.25 -11.94
N LYS A 147 -0.69 -8.19 -11.85
CA LYS A 147 0.58 -8.03 -11.11
C LYS A 147 1.38 -6.81 -11.59
N GLU A 148 1.37 -6.58 -12.89
CA GLU A 148 2.00 -5.40 -13.51
C GLU A 148 1.35 -4.10 -12.98
N ARG A 149 0.01 -4.03 -12.93
CA ARG A 149 -0.68 -2.86 -12.39
C ARG A 149 -0.41 -2.65 -10.91
N ILE A 150 -0.36 -3.71 -10.10
CA ILE A 150 -0.01 -3.63 -8.68
C ILE A 150 1.41 -3.07 -8.53
N MET A 151 2.37 -3.55 -9.30
CA MET A 151 3.76 -3.09 -9.29
C MET A 151 3.87 -1.63 -9.75
N GLU A 152 3.20 -1.26 -10.83
CA GLU A 152 3.18 0.12 -11.32
C GLU A 152 2.67 1.09 -10.25
N VAL A 153 1.53 0.77 -9.65
CA VAL A 153 0.96 1.60 -8.58
C VAL A 153 1.91 1.65 -7.37
N TYR A 154 2.44 0.50 -6.95
CA TYR A 154 3.42 0.43 -5.86
C TYR A 154 4.58 1.40 -6.08
N LEU A 155 5.25 1.31 -7.24
CA LEU A 155 6.43 2.12 -7.58
C LEU A 155 6.12 3.62 -7.69
N ASN A 156 4.87 3.98 -7.87
CA ASN A 156 4.42 5.37 -7.96
C ASN A 156 3.87 5.96 -6.65
N VAL A 157 3.49 5.12 -5.67
CA VAL A 157 2.87 5.61 -4.42
C VAL A 157 3.70 5.35 -3.16
N ILE A 158 4.75 4.52 -3.25
CA ILE A 158 5.61 4.24 -2.10
C ILE A 158 6.32 5.50 -1.63
N GLU A 159 6.35 5.74 -0.31
CA GLU A 159 7.12 6.82 0.29
C GLU A 159 8.60 6.41 0.32
N THR A 160 9.42 7.12 -0.43
CA THR A 160 10.88 6.89 -0.57
C THR A 160 11.71 7.86 0.26
N GLY A 161 11.06 8.82 0.87
CA GLY A 161 11.63 9.82 1.76
C GLY A 161 10.57 10.79 2.21
N ASN A 162 10.90 11.67 3.14
CA ASN A 162 9.92 12.60 3.71
C ASN A 162 9.26 13.47 2.62
N GLY A 163 7.97 13.23 2.37
CA GLY A 163 7.16 13.91 1.36
C GLY A 163 7.51 13.54 -0.09
N VAL A 164 8.30 12.48 -0.33
CA VAL A 164 8.70 12.03 -1.67
C VAL A 164 8.04 10.69 -1.96
N TYR A 165 7.23 10.65 -3.00
CA TYR A 165 6.45 9.48 -3.36
C TYR A 165 6.76 9.00 -4.77
N GLY A 166 7.05 7.71 -4.88
CA GLY A 166 7.36 7.03 -6.12
C GLY A 166 8.81 7.14 -6.56
N VAL A 167 9.18 6.23 -7.46
CA VAL A 167 10.57 6.06 -7.92
C VAL A 167 11.07 7.22 -8.76
N GLU A 168 10.20 7.85 -9.55
CA GLU A 168 10.56 9.01 -10.38
C GLU A 168 10.90 10.23 -9.52
N ALA A 169 10.07 10.56 -8.54
CA ALA A 169 10.35 11.66 -7.63
C ALA A 169 11.63 11.40 -6.80
N ALA A 170 11.87 10.15 -6.42
CA ALA A 170 13.10 9.73 -5.75
C ALA A 170 14.33 9.88 -6.66
N SER A 171 14.22 9.46 -7.92
CA SER A 171 15.28 9.58 -8.92
C SER A 171 15.70 11.04 -9.09
N ARG A 172 14.73 11.92 -9.32
CA ARG A 172 14.98 13.38 -9.46
C ARG A 172 15.60 13.98 -8.21
N LYS A 173 15.08 13.64 -7.03
CA LYS A 173 15.54 14.23 -5.76
C LYS A 173 16.92 13.76 -5.35
N TYR A 174 17.21 12.47 -5.44
CA TYR A 174 18.43 11.88 -4.88
C TYR A 174 19.54 11.66 -5.90
N PHE A 175 19.19 11.43 -7.15
CA PHE A 175 20.17 11.12 -8.20
C PHE A 175 20.23 12.19 -9.30
N LYS A 176 19.36 13.21 -9.26
CA LYS A 176 19.30 14.31 -10.25
C LYS A 176 19.12 13.82 -11.68
N LYS A 177 18.37 12.73 -11.83
CA LYS A 177 18.09 12.08 -13.13
C LYS A 177 16.60 12.16 -13.45
#